data_4d5aff1e95ec03cd7194be07c74b5d0a
#
_entry.id   4d5aff1e95ec03cd7194be07c74b5d0a
#
_cell.length_a   1.000
_cell.length_b   1.000
_cell.length_c   1.000
_cell.angle_alpha   90.00
_cell.angle_beta   90.00
_cell.angle_gamma   90.00
#
_symmetry.space_group_name_H-M   'P 1'
#
loop_
_entity.id
_entity.type
_entity.pdbx_description
1 polymer ?
#
loop_
_entity_poly.entity_id
_entity_poly.type
_entity_poly.pdbx_seq_one_letter_code
_entity_poly.pdbx_strand_id
1 'polypeptide(L)'
;MKRNSLLLIPLVIACGVFLFAAWQLFRAYGSGPAAQDFPDAAAVAQVVDSALPERTTGVLESRTDNAMPALSVDGLDVIGLLELPEQDIKLPVGDLQSDPALLYRPARYSGTVYDGSLTIAGVSAPDQLDMMAALTGGEHLSFTDMTGETFAFTVQRIRRVTQLDDDTLSSMEADLVWFAEDSGTWFVVCCSMG
;
A
#
# COMPACT_ATOMS: atom_id res chain seq x y z
N MET A 1 6.40 -8.85 -65.67
CA MET A 1 6.04 -8.36 -64.36
C MET A 1 5.62 -9.48 -63.41
N LYS A 2 6.45 -10.48 -63.08
CA LYS A 2 6.11 -11.59 -62.16
C LYS A 2 7.21 -11.94 -61.14
N ARG A 3 8.23 -11.06 -60.97
CA ARG A 3 9.43 -11.42 -60.17
C ARG A 3 9.44 -10.85 -58.76
N ASN A 4 8.50 -9.96 -58.40
CA ASN A 4 8.45 -9.33 -57.07
C ASN A 4 7.53 -10.03 -56.08
N SER A 5 6.63 -10.93 -56.54
CA SER A 5 5.71 -11.66 -55.64
C SER A 5 6.42 -12.74 -54.81
N LEU A 6 7.55 -13.27 -55.29
CA LEU A 6 8.26 -14.36 -54.59
C LEU A 6 9.04 -13.86 -53.39
N LEU A 7 9.42 -12.59 -53.36
CA LEU A 7 10.14 -11.96 -52.25
C LEU A 7 9.19 -11.42 -51.16
N LEU A 8 7.94 -11.18 -51.46
CA LEU A 8 6.90 -10.71 -50.54
C LEU A 8 6.47 -11.80 -49.53
N ILE A 9 6.47 -13.06 -49.95
CA ILE A 9 6.02 -14.18 -49.11
C ILE A 9 6.92 -14.36 -47.87
N PRO A 10 8.28 -14.44 -47.99
CA PRO A 10 9.15 -14.58 -46.84
C PRO A 10 9.12 -13.33 -45.92
N LEU A 11 8.92 -12.14 -46.49
CA LEU A 11 8.78 -10.91 -45.70
C LEU A 11 7.53 -10.91 -44.82
N VAL A 12 6.38 -11.34 -45.34
CA VAL A 12 5.12 -11.43 -44.60
C VAL A 12 5.22 -12.51 -43.51
N ILE A 13 5.87 -13.63 -43.78
CA ILE A 13 6.09 -14.69 -42.79
C ILE A 13 7.03 -14.18 -41.68
N ALA A 14 8.11 -13.47 -42.00
CA ALA A 14 9.04 -12.90 -41.04
C ALA A 14 8.35 -11.85 -40.14
N CYS A 15 7.51 -10.97 -40.72
CA CYS A 15 6.71 -10.02 -39.92
C CYS A 15 5.70 -10.72 -39.00
N GLY A 16 5.04 -11.78 -39.49
CA GLY A 16 4.11 -12.58 -38.70
C GLY A 16 4.80 -13.25 -37.48
N VAL A 17 5.97 -13.84 -37.71
CA VAL A 17 6.76 -14.46 -36.64
C VAL A 17 7.26 -13.41 -35.66
N PHE A 18 7.68 -12.23 -36.12
CA PHE A 18 8.14 -11.14 -35.26
C PHE A 18 7.00 -10.56 -34.42
N LEU A 19 5.82 -10.37 -34.99
CA LEU A 19 4.63 -9.92 -34.25
C LEU A 19 4.16 -10.96 -33.22
N PHE A 20 4.22 -12.25 -33.58
CA PHE A 20 3.89 -13.34 -32.67
C PHE A 20 4.90 -13.43 -31.53
N ALA A 21 6.20 -13.29 -31.79
CA ALA A 21 7.22 -13.25 -30.76
C ALA A 21 7.10 -12.01 -29.86
N ALA A 22 6.83 -10.85 -30.44
CA ALA A 22 6.56 -9.62 -29.69
C ALA A 22 5.29 -9.75 -28.84
N TRP A 23 4.23 -10.39 -29.34
CA TRP A 23 3.02 -10.68 -28.58
C TRP A 23 3.26 -11.67 -27.45
N GLN A 24 4.06 -12.72 -27.66
CA GLN A 24 4.48 -13.65 -26.62
C GLN A 24 5.34 -12.95 -25.55
N LEU A 25 6.27 -12.10 -25.96
CA LEU A 25 7.06 -11.27 -25.03
C LEU A 25 6.17 -10.28 -24.27
N PHE A 26 5.24 -9.60 -24.95
CA PHE A 26 4.28 -8.71 -24.29
C PHE A 26 3.39 -9.46 -23.30
N ARG A 27 3.00 -10.69 -23.63
CA ARG A 27 2.23 -11.56 -22.72
C ARG A 27 3.07 -12.07 -21.54
N ALA A 28 4.38 -12.28 -21.74
CA ALA A 28 5.31 -12.73 -20.68
C ALA A 28 5.78 -11.57 -19.78
N TYR A 29 5.90 -10.36 -20.34
CA TYR A 29 6.34 -9.17 -19.60
C TYR A 29 5.18 -8.22 -19.26
N GLY A 30 4.05 -8.29 -19.95
CA GLY A 30 2.85 -7.49 -19.70
C GLY A 30 1.84 -8.15 -18.76
N SER A 31 1.98 -9.44 -18.48
CA SER A 31 1.51 -10.01 -17.22
C SER A 31 2.57 -9.59 -16.21
N GLY A 32 2.31 -8.59 -15.44
CA GLY A 32 3.03 -8.33 -14.18
C GLY A 32 3.25 -9.65 -13.45
N PRO A 33 4.16 -9.73 -12.48
CA PRO A 33 4.45 -10.97 -11.76
C PRO A 33 3.11 -11.64 -11.51
N ALA A 34 2.98 -12.90 -11.96
CA ALA A 34 1.75 -13.68 -11.84
C ALA A 34 1.20 -13.37 -10.46
N ALA A 35 -0.08 -13.03 -10.37
CA ALA A 35 -0.73 -12.81 -9.08
C ALA A 35 -0.31 -14.00 -8.21
N GLN A 36 0.76 -13.81 -7.44
CA GLN A 36 1.10 -14.75 -6.40
C GLN A 36 -0.15 -14.71 -5.54
N ASP A 37 -0.64 -15.86 -5.11
CA ASP A 37 -1.73 -15.96 -4.15
C ASP A 37 -1.25 -15.28 -2.85
N PHE A 38 -1.37 -13.93 -2.83
CA PHE A 38 -1.15 -13.20 -1.61
C PHE A 38 -2.31 -13.52 -0.68
N PRO A 39 -2.03 -13.86 0.58
CA PRO A 39 -3.09 -14.13 1.53
C PRO A 39 -4.05 -12.94 1.56
N ASP A 40 -5.34 -13.23 1.58
CA ASP A 40 -6.40 -12.22 1.67
C ASP A 40 -6.09 -11.29 2.85
N ALA A 41 -6.10 -9.98 2.60
CA ALA A 41 -5.80 -8.97 3.62
C ALA A 41 -6.70 -9.13 4.87
N ALA A 42 -7.96 -9.52 4.68
CA ALA A 42 -8.88 -9.79 5.79
C ALA A 42 -8.45 -11.03 6.60
N ALA A 43 -7.99 -12.09 5.94
CA ALA A 43 -7.48 -13.28 6.62
C ALA A 43 -6.21 -12.96 7.43
N VAL A 44 -5.28 -12.20 6.85
CA VAL A 44 -4.07 -11.72 7.55
C VAL A 44 -4.45 -10.82 8.73
N ALA A 45 -5.36 -9.88 8.55
CA ALA A 45 -5.84 -9.01 9.63
C ALA A 45 -6.43 -9.81 10.80
N GLN A 46 -7.20 -10.86 10.51
CA GLN A 46 -7.78 -11.74 11.54
C GLN A 46 -6.69 -12.50 12.31
N VAL A 47 -5.67 -13.03 11.62
CA VAL A 47 -4.53 -13.70 12.26
C VAL A 47 -3.78 -12.73 13.17
N VAL A 48 -3.47 -11.53 12.66
CA VAL A 48 -2.79 -10.48 13.42
C VAL A 48 -3.61 -10.06 14.64
N ASP A 49 -4.91 -9.77 14.47
CA ASP A 49 -5.80 -9.35 15.57
C ASP A 49 -5.90 -10.42 16.67
N SER A 50 -5.91 -11.70 16.29
CA SER A 50 -5.92 -12.82 17.24
C SER A 50 -4.59 -13.02 17.99
N ALA A 51 -3.49 -12.55 17.41
CA ALA A 51 -2.14 -12.65 17.98
C ALA A 51 -1.76 -11.43 18.84
N LEU A 52 -2.52 -10.33 18.74
CA LEU A 52 -2.26 -9.14 19.52
C LEU A 52 -2.47 -9.42 21.02
N PRO A 53 -1.61 -8.89 21.89
CA PRO A 53 -1.86 -8.87 23.34
C PRO A 53 -3.05 -7.97 23.69
N GLU A 54 -3.39 -7.92 24.98
CA GLU A 54 -4.45 -7.02 25.47
C GLU A 54 -4.16 -5.58 25.01
N ARG A 55 -5.16 -4.93 24.43
CA ARG A 55 -5.01 -3.59 23.87
C ARG A 55 -4.89 -2.55 24.97
N THR A 56 -3.92 -1.66 24.83
CA THR A 56 -3.68 -0.52 25.70
C THR A 56 -3.70 0.78 24.89
N THR A 57 -3.96 1.89 25.55
CA THR A 57 -3.93 3.20 24.87
C THR A 57 -2.48 3.61 24.65
N GLY A 58 -2.10 3.82 23.40
CA GLY A 58 -0.81 4.37 23.02
C GLY A 58 -0.76 5.88 23.27
N VAL A 59 0.42 6.37 23.59
CA VAL A 59 0.72 7.79 23.73
C VAL A 59 1.97 8.13 22.92
N LEU A 60 2.02 9.36 22.39
CA LEU A 60 3.25 9.83 21.74
C LEU A 60 4.35 9.98 22.77
N GLU A 61 5.40 9.20 22.62
CA GLU A 61 6.59 9.27 23.46
C GLU A 61 7.83 9.22 22.58
N SER A 62 8.79 10.08 22.85
CA SER A 62 10.10 9.99 22.22
C SER A 62 10.82 8.76 22.78
N ARG A 63 10.77 7.65 22.06
CA ARG A 63 11.44 6.40 22.44
C ARG A 63 12.88 6.40 21.95
N THR A 64 13.78 5.82 22.76
CA THR A 64 15.20 5.68 22.39
C THR A 64 15.36 4.70 21.21
N ASP A 65 14.42 3.76 21.08
CA ASP A 65 14.32 2.81 19.98
C ASP A 65 12.96 3.00 19.29
N ASN A 66 12.99 3.60 18.09
CA ASN A 66 11.81 3.81 17.26
C ASN A 66 11.50 2.61 16.36
N ALA A 67 12.12 1.45 16.60
CA ALA A 67 11.80 0.24 15.88
C ALA A 67 10.37 -0.22 16.19
N MET A 68 9.55 -0.39 15.17
CA MET A 68 8.23 -0.97 15.32
C MET A 68 8.35 -2.51 15.29
N PRO A 69 7.90 -3.22 16.34
CA PRO A 69 7.87 -4.67 16.33
C PRO A 69 7.05 -5.21 15.17
N ALA A 70 7.48 -6.33 14.60
CA ALA A 70 6.77 -6.98 13.50
C ALA A 70 6.41 -8.42 13.85
N LEU A 71 5.26 -8.88 13.35
CA LEU A 71 4.84 -10.29 13.36
C LEU A 71 4.92 -10.83 11.93
N SER A 72 5.65 -11.92 11.73
CA SER A 72 5.70 -12.59 10.43
C SER A 72 4.48 -13.49 10.25
N VAL A 73 3.64 -13.18 9.25
CA VAL A 73 2.46 -13.95 8.87
C VAL A 73 2.60 -14.34 7.41
N ASP A 74 2.70 -15.65 7.13
CA ASP A 74 2.89 -16.19 5.77
C ASP A 74 4.09 -15.57 5.02
N GLY A 75 5.18 -15.27 5.75
CA GLY A 75 6.39 -14.66 5.22
C GLY A 75 6.31 -13.15 5.03
N LEU A 76 5.31 -12.51 5.58
CA LEU A 76 5.08 -11.07 5.50
C LEU A 76 5.21 -10.46 6.89
N ASP A 77 6.07 -9.48 7.03
CA ASP A 77 6.26 -8.78 8.29
C ASP A 77 5.18 -7.70 8.44
N VAL A 78 4.28 -7.89 9.40
CA VAL A 78 3.18 -6.97 9.76
C VAL A 78 3.58 -6.23 11.01
N ILE A 79 3.54 -4.90 10.97
CA ILE A 79 3.89 -4.02 12.08
C ILE A 79 2.69 -3.54 12.90
N GLY A 80 1.48 -3.77 12.40
CA GLY A 80 0.26 -3.42 13.11
C GLY A 80 -0.99 -3.48 12.23
N LEU A 81 -2.11 -3.06 12.81
CA LEU A 81 -3.41 -2.95 12.15
C LEU A 81 -3.83 -1.48 12.07
N LEU A 82 -4.16 -1.03 10.86
CA LEU A 82 -4.89 0.21 10.65
C LEU A 82 -6.38 -0.12 10.63
N GLU A 83 -7.15 0.48 11.52
CA GLU A 83 -8.58 0.22 11.66
C GLU A 83 -9.38 1.48 11.33
N LEU A 84 -10.48 1.29 10.59
CA LEU A 84 -11.47 2.30 10.26
C LEU A 84 -12.80 1.87 10.90
N PRO A 85 -13.05 2.27 12.17
CA PRO A 85 -14.18 1.74 12.94
C PRO A 85 -15.54 2.01 12.30
N GLU A 86 -15.73 3.19 11.70
CA GLU A 86 -16.99 3.58 11.05
C GLU A 86 -17.31 2.73 9.82
N GLN A 87 -16.31 2.11 9.22
CA GLN A 87 -16.45 1.27 8.03
C GLN A 87 -16.32 -0.23 8.34
N ASP A 88 -16.05 -0.60 9.61
CA ASP A 88 -15.77 -1.98 10.07
C ASP A 88 -14.61 -2.63 9.27
N ILE A 89 -13.55 -1.85 9.01
CA ILE A 89 -12.41 -2.28 8.21
C ILE A 89 -11.17 -2.37 9.08
N LYS A 90 -10.40 -3.46 8.88
CA LYS A 90 -9.08 -3.68 9.47
C LYS A 90 -8.09 -4.02 8.37
N LEU A 91 -7.03 -3.24 8.26
CA LEU A 91 -5.97 -3.39 7.27
C LEU A 91 -4.66 -3.76 7.97
N PRO A 92 -4.06 -4.92 7.65
CA PRO A 92 -2.72 -5.23 8.13
C PRO A 92 -1.72 -4.31 7.42
N VAL A 93 -0.87 -3.66 8.20
CA VAL A 93 0.18 -2.76 7.70
C VAL A 93 1.52 -3.47 7.78
N GLY A 94 2.16 -3.61 6.63
CA GLY A 94 3.50 -4.18 6.51
C GLY A 94 4.61 -3.15 6.70
N ASP A 95 5.86 -3.61 6.54
CA ASP A 95 7.03 -2.74 6.52
C ASP A 95 7.70 -2.76 5.15
N LEU A 96 7.65 -1.64 4.41
CA LEU A 96 8.25 -1.52 3.07
C LEU A 96 9.77 -1.73 3.08
N GLN A 97 10.43 -1.53 4.22
CA GLN A 97 11.88 -1.71 4.32
C GLN A 97 12.30 -3.18 4.33
N SER A 98 11.38 -4.10 4.68
CA SER A 98 11.67 -5.53 4.81
C SER A 98 11.21 -6.36 3.61
N ASP A 99 10.23 -5.92 2.80
CA ASP A 99 9.70 -6.74 1.70
C ASP A 99 9.12 -5.92 0.53
N PRO A 100 9.70 -6.01 -0.70
CA PRO A 100 9.15 -5.39 -1.89
C PRO A 100 7.81 -6.00 -2.37
N ALA A 101 7.37 -7.15 -1.83
CA ALA A 101 6.06 -7.72 -2.13
C ALA A 101 4.88 -6.92 -1.55
N LEU A 102 5.15 -5.88 -0.80
CA LEU A 102 4.18 -4.97 -0.18
C LEU A 102 3.42 -4.05 -1.16
N LEU A 103 3.62 -4.22 -2.46
CA LEU A 103 2.84 -3.51 -3.49
C LEU A 103 1.33 -3.84 -3.48
N TYR A 104 0.90 -4.78 -2.64
CA TYR A 104 -0.48 -5.29 -2.60
C TYR A 104 -1.23 -5.01 -1.30
N ARG A 105 -0.60 -4.33 -0.34
CA ARG A 105 -1.21 -3.98 0.96
C ARG A 105 -0.63 -2.70 1.51
N PRO A 106 -1.32 -2.01 2.44
CA PRO A 106 -0.74 -0.88 3.13
C PRO A 106 0.57 -1.25 3.81
N ALA A 107 1.55 -0.38 3.70
CA ALA A 107 2.85 -0.59 4.31
C ALA A 107 3.45 0.70 4.83
N ARG A 108 4.22 0.62 5.91
CA ARG A 108 4.99 1.74 6.42
C ARG A 108 5.99 2.19 5.37
N TYR A 109 5.81 3.42 4.90
CA TYR A 109 6.74 4.09 4.02
C TYR A 109 7.89 4.72 4.82
N SER A 110 7.56 5.45 5.88
CA SER A 110 8.53 6.11 6.77
C SER A 110 7.94 6.42 8.14
N GLY A 111 8.79 6.83 9.07
CA GLY A 111 8.40 7.26 10.40
C GLY A 111 7.91 6.15 11.32
N THR A 112 7.39 6.54 12.46
CA THR A 112 6.83 5.63 13.46
C THR A 112 5.55 6.19 14.07
N VAL A 113 4.73 5.31 14.63
CA VAL A 113 3.53 5.74 15.36
C VAL A 113 3.90 6.40 16.70
N TYR A 114 5.07 6.09 17.25
CA TYR A 114 5.48 6.53 18.58
C TYR A 114 5.84 8.00 18.65
N ASP A 115 6.39 8.56 17.58
CA ASP A 115 6.78 9.97 17.49
C ASP A 115 5.82 10.83 16.65
N GLY A 116 4.69 10.25 16.22
CA GLY A 116 3.70 10.96 15.42
C GLY A 116 4.20 11.30 14.01
N SER A 117 5.01 10.44 13.42
CA SER A 117 5.53 10.64 12.07
C SER A 117 5.16 9.51 11.09
N LEU A 118 4.24 8.61 11.48
CA LEU A 118 3.93 7.42 10.70
C LEU A 118 3.36 7.77 9.32
N THR A 119 4.05 7.33 8.28
CA THR A 119 3.61 7.46 6.90
C THR A 119 3.37 6.08 6.30
N ILE A 120 2.16 5.84 5.79
CA ILE A 120 1.72 4.58 5.21
C ILE A 120 1.49 4.76 3.71
N ALA A 121 2.16 3.94 2.91
CA ALA A 121 1.87 3.79 1.50
C ALA A 121 0.70 2.80 1.34
N GLY A 122 -0.35 3.23 0.70
CA GLY A 122 -1.49 2.41 0.31
C GLY A 122 -1.28 1.74 -1.04
N VAL A 123 -2.21 0.87 -1.40
CA VAL A 123 -2.22 0.16 -2.68
C VAL A 123 -3.13 0.87 -3.66
N SER A 124 -2.72 0.96 -4.92
CA SER A 124 -3.55 1.47 -6.03
C SER A 124 -4.60 0.45 -6.48
N ALA A 125 -5.33 -0.13 -5.51
CA ALA A 125 -6.43 -1.04 -5.77
C ALA A 125 -7.77 -0.30 -5.64
N PRO A 126 -8.76 -0.57 -6.52
CA PRO A 126 -10.03 0.18 -6.52
C PRO A 126 -10.75 0.18 -5.18
N ASP A 127 -10.81 -0.96 -4.51
CA ASP A 127 -11.43 -1.13 -3.20
C ASP A 127 -10.75 -0.29 -2.11
N GLN A 128 -9.41 -0.21 -2.11
CA GLN A 128 -8.67 0.62 -1.16
C GLN A 128 -8.82 2.11 -1.48
N LEU A 129 -8.78 2.49 -2.76
CA LEU A 129 -8.99 3.87 -3.18
C LEU A 129 -10.41 4.34 -2.88
N ASP A 130 -11.42 3.49 -3.09
CA ASP A 130 -12.82 3.77 -2.75
C ASP A 130 -12.99 3.98 -1.25
N MET A 131 -12.33 3.14 -0.44
CA MET A 131 -12.30 3.27 1.02
C MET A 131 -11.68 4.59 1.46
N MET A 132 -10.51 4.95 0.92
CA MET A 132 -9.86 6.23 1.22
C MET A 132 -10.70 7.42 0.76
N ALA A 133 -11.38 7.30 -0.40
CA ALA A 133 -12.22 8.36 -0.96
C ALA A 133 -13.53 8.55 -0.18
N ALA A 134 -13.99 7.53 0.53
CA ALA A 134 -15.17 7.60 1.40
C ALA A 134 -14.90 8.33 2.72
N LEU A 135 -13.62 8.46 3.12
CA LEU A 135 -13.26 9.17 4.35
C LEU A 135 -13.64 10.64 4.28
N THR A 136 -14.03 11.18 5.42
CA THR A 136 -14.33 12.61 5.60
C THR A 136 -13.57 13.20 6.78
N GLY A 137 -13.41 14.52 6.80
CA GLY A 137 -12.81 15.21 7.94
C GLY A 137 -13.61 14.97 9.22
N GLY A 138 -12.90 14.64 10.30
CA GLY A 138 -13.48 14.32 11.60
C GLY A 138 -13.71 12.83 11.86
N GLU A 139 -13.58 11.96 10.85
CA GLU A 139 -13.64 10.52 11.07
C GLU A 139 -12.45 9.98 11.86
N HIS A 140 -12.66 8.86 12.55
CA HIS A 140 -11.66 8.26 13.41
C HIS A 140 -10.98 7.07 12.73
N LEU A 141 -9.67 7.02 12.87
CA LEU A 141 -8.84 5.87 12.55
C LEU A 141 -8.10 5.44 13.81
N SER A 142 -7.70 4.20 13.88
CA SER A 142 -6.74 3.76 14.90
C SER A 142 -5.65 2.90 14.27
N PHE A 143 -4.47 2.96 14.85
CA PHE A 143 -3.37 2.06 14.54
C PHE A 143 -3.00 1.29 15.80
N THR A 144 -3.08 -0.04 15.75
CA THR A 144 -2.64 -0.91 16.83
C THR A 144 -1.34 -1.59 16.43
N ASP A 145 -0.27 -1.35 17.17
CA ASP A 145 1.03 -1.98 16.92
C ASP A 145 1.07 -3.44 17.42
N MET A 146 2.15 -4.15 17.16
CA MET A 146 2.30 -5.55 17.56
C MET A 146 2.54 -5.75 19.05
N THR A 147 2.68 -4.68 19.85
CA THR A 147 2.68 -4.74 21.33
C THR A 147 1.27 -4.59 21.93
N GLY A 148 0.26 -4.32 21.10
CA GLY A 148 -1.11 -4.06 21.52
C GLY A 148 -1.37 -2.60 21.89
N GLU A 149 -0.41 -1.68 21.69
CA GLU A 149 -0.66 -0.26 21.88
C GLU A 149 -1.50 0.29 20.73
N THR A 150 -2.62 0.91 21.06
CA THR A 150 -3.57 1.48 20.10
C THR A 150 -3.50 3.00 20.14
N PHE A 151 -3.18 3.59 19.01
CA PHE A 151 -3.07 5.03 18.78
C PHE A 151 -4.30 5.50 18.02
N ALA A 152 -5.04 6.45 18.57
CA ALA A 152 -6.25 6.99 17.96
C ALA A 152 -5.94 8.25 17.16
N PHE A 153 -6.49 8.34 15.96
CA PHE A 153 -6.30 9.44 15.03
C PHE A 153 -7.64 9.98 14.55
N THR A 154 -7.64 11.27 14.20
CA THR A 154 -8.77 11.93 13.56
C THR A 154 -8.34 12.48 12.20
N VAL A 155 -9.11 12.20 11.16
CA VAL A 155 -8.89 12.73 9.81
C VAL A 155 -9.01 14.25 9.83
N GLN A 156 -7.91 14.94 9.53
CA GLN A 156 -7.88 16.41 9.46
C GLN A 156 -8.09 16.91 8.06
N ARG A 157 -7.46 16.28 7.08
CA ARG A 157 -7.46 16.74 5.70
C ARG A 157 -7.35 15.55 4.74
N ILE A 158 -8.07 15.65 3.63
CA ILE A 158 -7.91 14.74 2.50
C ILE A 158 -7.54 15.60 1.30
N ARG A 159 -6.51 15.20 0.56
CA ARG A 159 -5.98 15.94 -0.58
C ARG A 159 -5.75 15.02 -1.78
N ARG A 160 -5.88 15.60 -2.98
CA ARG A 160 -5.34 15.03 -4.20
C ARG A 160 -4.19 15.92 -4.68
N VAL A 161 -3.02 15.33 -4.90
CA VAL A 161 -1.83 16.03 -5.37
C VAL A 161 -1.27 15.34 -6.61
N THR A 162 -0.69 16.11 -7.53
CA THR A 162 -0.13 15.58 -8.78
C THR A 162 1.32 15.12 -8.63
N GLN A 163 1.99 15.55 -7.57
CA GLN A 163 3.35 15.15 -7.22
C GLN A 163 3.39 14.88 -5.73
N LEU A 164 4.03 13.80 -5.37
CA LEU A 164 4.26 13.40 -3.99
C LEU A 164 5.71 12.92 -3.88
N ASP A 165 6.49 13.67 -3.12
CA ASP A 165 7.88 13.38 -2.81
C ASP A 165 8.11 13.47 -1.29
N ASP A 166 9.29 13.10 -0.83
CA ASP A 166 9.63 13.09 0.59
C ASP A 166 9.53 14.49 1.22
N ASP A 167 9.88 15.55 0.48
CA ASP A 167 9.77 16.92 0.95
C ASP A 167 8.29 17.30 1.14
N THR A 168 7.43 16.92 0.20
CA THR A 168 5.98 17.13 0.30
C THR A 168 5.39 16.37 1.48
N LEU A 169 5.73 15.08 1.64
CA LEU A 169 5.28 14.26 2.77
C LEU A 169 5.74 14.84 4.11
N SER A 170 7.00 15.22 4.22
CA SER A 170 7.58 15.80 5.44
C SER A 170 6.97 17.17 5.79
N SER A 171 6.47 17.91 4.82
CA SER A 171 5.78 19.20 5.02
C SER A 171 4.33 19.04 5.48
N MET A 172 3.79 17.82 5.48
CA MET A 172 2.45 17.56 5.96
C MET A 172 2.47 17.50 7.48
N GLU A 173 2.02 18.57 8.15
CA GLU A 173 1.85 18.61 9.59
C GLU A 173 0.73 17.65 10.00
N ALA A 174 1.08 16.36 10.19
CA ALA A 174 0.18 15.28 10.53
C ALA A 174 0.94 14.18 11.30
N ASP A 175 0.28 13.56 12.26
CA ASP A 175 0.86 12.48 13.07
C ASP A 175 0.79 11.13 12.34
N LEU A 176 -0.17 10.99 11.40
CA LEU A 176 -0.28 9.87 10.48
C LEU A 176 -0.65 10.40 9.09
N VAL A 177 0.14 9.98 8.09
CA VAL A 177 -0.14 10.21 6.67
C VAL A 177 -0.40 8.88 5.99
N TRP A 178 -1.53 8.74 5.31
CA TRP A 178 -1.84 7.58 4.49
C TRP A 178 -2.05 8.01 3.05
N PHE A 179 -1.28 7.49 2.10
CA PHE A 179 -1.35 7.89 0.71
C PHE A 179 -1.41 6.69 -0.25
N ALA A 180 -2.04 6.89 -1.41
CA ALA A 180 -2.07 5.92 -2.51
C ALA A 180 -2.09 6.64 -3.85
N GLU A 181 -1.57 6.01 -4.91
CA GLU A 181 -1.64 6.53 -6.27
C GLU A 181 -2.99 6.19 -6.90
N ASP A 182 -3.62 7.18 -7.53
CA ASP A 182 -4.85 7.05 -8.31
C ASP A 182 -4.65 7.70 -9.69
N SER A 183 -4.38 6.86 -10.71
CA SER A 183 -4.32 7.29 -12.12
C SER A 183 -3.43 8.51 -12.38
N GLY A 184 -2.22 8.52 -11.82
CA GLY A 184 -1.23 9.60 -11.98
C GLY A 184 -1.44 10.80 -11.05
N THR A 185 -2.34 10.68 -10.08
CA THR A 185 -2.48 11.59 -8.95
C THR A 185 -2.35 10.80 -7.65
N TRP A 186 -2.02 11.49 -6.57
CA TRP A 186 -1.89 10.88 -5.24
C TRP A 186 -3.06 11.30 -4.36
N PHE A 187 -3.70 10.32 -3.77
CA PHE A 187 -4.69 10.52 -2.73
C PHE A 187 -3.98 10.51 -1.38
N VAL A 188 -4.17 11.54 -0.57
CA VAL A 188 -3.43 11.69 0.70
C VAL A 188 -4.41 12.03 1.81
N VAL A 189 -4.41 11.19 2.84
CA VAL A 189 -5.17 11.36 4.09
C VAL A 189 -4.21 11.78 5.17
N CYS A 190 -4.44 12.94 5.78
CA CYS A 190 -3.64 13.46 6.89
C CYS A 190 -4.47 13.39 8.16
N CYS A 191 -3.92 12.78 9.21
CA CYS A 191 -4.59 12.60 10.49
C CYS A 191 -3.74 13.17 11.62
N SER A 192 -4.40 13.70 12.65
CA SER A 192 -3.76 14.04 13.92
C SER A 192 -4.18 13.07 15.00
N MET A 193 -3.31 12.85 15.96
CA MET A 193 -3.65 12.11 17.15
C MET A 193 -4.72 12.88 17.96
N GLY A 194 -5.74 12.15 18.42
CA GLY A 194 -6.88 12.68 19.16
C GLY A 194 -6.60 12.80 20.65
#